data_7962d1680e5213a7536cee445fe60ab5
#
_entry.id   7962d1680e5213a7536cee445fe60ab5
#
_cell.length_a   1.000
_cell.length_b   1.000
_cell.length_c   1.000
_cell.angle_alpha   90.00
_cell.angle_beta   90.00
_cell.angle_gamma   90.00
#
_symmetry.space_group_name_H-M   'P 1'
#
loop_
_entity.id
_entity.type
_entity.pdbx_description
1 polymer ?
#
loop_
_entity_poly.entity_id
_entity_poly.type
_entity_poly.pdbx_seq_one_letter_code
_entity_poly.pdbx_strand_id
1 'polypeptide(L)'
;VHYVLIGNYGVGNFGDEALKEYFLSSFPEAGFRVLSAHPKTGELPRLPAGVRSFFSTPWFRTLGALRKSDGLVFGGGTLFTDSESGSACLLWWWHAFVCRLLGKPFFLAFQGIGPFRTGAGEWCARWAVAHAACVSVRDRASFERVKSWKANTNIIQTFDPIFSLLAAEKKDCGSQKLLVIIPRKNSPSSFQDRAVQLWKSRSWEAVRILSLQPEDPQEQEVCRTIAHVLSEPDAVIVPIRSVGELASHVCAAGFVLAQRYHGALAALALGIPFETVFQREGDKLSSLSRMASSDISCLIQDGERRLRIALFPVLSESGKIQI
;
A
#
# COMPACT_ATOMS: atom_id res chain seq x y z
N VAL A 1 -3.56 8.18 -23.63
CA VAL A 1 -2.85 6.94 -23.24
C VAL A 1 -3.73 6.19 -22.26
N HIS A 2 -3.81 4.85 -22.35
CA HIS A 2 -4.70 4.04 -21.50
C HIS A 2 -3.92 2.87 -20.90
N TYR A 3 -3.83 2.84 -19.59
CA TYR A 3 -3.17 1.76 -18.87
C TYR A 3 -4.16 0.91 -18.05
N VAL A 4 -3.81 -0.32 -17.81
CA VAL A 4 -4.48 -1.15 -16.81
C VAL A 4 -3.74 -1.00 -15.49
N LEU A 5 -4.46 -0.69 -14.41
CA LEU A 5 -3.91 -0.57 -13.06
C LEU A 5 -4.30 -1.81 -12.24
N ILE A 6 -3.32 -2.48 -11.65
CA ILE A 6 -3.54 -3.65 -10.82
C ILE A 6 -2.83 -3.50 -9.46
N GLY A 7 -3.51 -3.95 -8.43
CA GLY A 7 -3.01 -4.02 -7.06
C GLY A 7 -3.88 -4.94 -6.23
N ASN A 8 -3.70 -4.96 -4.93
CA ASN A 8 -4.56 -5.77 -4.06
C ASN A 8 -5.90 -5.08 -3.74
N TYR A 9 -6.49 -4.43 -4.75
CA TYR A 9 -7.73 -3.65 -4.66
C TYR A 9 -8.97 -4.54 -4.52
N GLY A 10 -9.99 -4.01 -3.84
CA GLY A 10 -11.28 -4.67 -3.66
C GLY A 10 -11.31 -5.73 -2.55
N VAL A 11 -10.30 -5.78 -1.69
CA VAL A 11 -10.26 -6.73 -0.55
C VAL A 11 -10.56 -6.06 0.80
N GLY A 12 -10.94 -4.77 0.79
CA GLY A 12 -11.30 -4.04 2.00
C GLY A 12 -10.11 -3.61 2.89
N ASN A 13 -8.88 -3.66 2.37
CA ASN A 13 -7.71 -3.13 3.06
C ASN A 13 -7.52 -1.66 2.72
N PHE A 14 -7.57 -0.80 3.73
CA PHE A 14 -7.40 0.65 3.59
C PHE A 14 -6.18 1.04 2.73
N GLY A 15 -5.00 0.45 3.02
CA GLY A 15 -3.77 0.82 2.31
C GLY A 15 -3.80 0.52 0.82
N ASP A 16 -4.42 -0.60 0.42
CA ASP A 16 -4.53 -0.96 -0.99
C ASP A 16 -5.53 -0.02 -1.71
N GLU A 17 -6.64 0.34 -1.05
CA GLU A 17 -7.60 1.30 -1.61
C GLU A 17 -7.01 2.71 -1.71
N ALA A 18 -6.24 3.15 -0.71
CA ALA A 18 -5.54 4.44 -0.74
C ALA A 18 -4.47 4.51 -1.84
N LEU A 19 -3.76 3.40 -2.10
CA LEU A 19 -2.84 3.32 -3.24
C LEU A 19 -3.59 3.45 -4.57
N LYS A 20 -4.76 2.82 -4.72
CA LYS A 20 -5.61 3.00 -5.90
C LYS A 20 -5.98 4.47 -6.09
N GLU A 21 -6.46 5.12 -5.04
CA GLU A 21 -6.81 6.54 -5.03
C GLU A 21 -5.62 7.41 -5.46
N TYR A 22 -4.43 7.13 -4.90
CA TYR A 22 -3.19 7.82 -5.27
C TYR A 22 -2.91 7.74 -6.78
N PHE A 23 -2.95 6.55 -7.38
CA PHE A 23 -2.67 6.41 -8.82
C PHE A 23 -3.70 7.13 -9.67
N LEU A 24 -4.98 7.04 -9.33
CA LEU A 24 -6.05 7.70 -10.07
C LEU A 24 -5.98 9.23 -9.98
N SER A 25 -5.59 9.78 -8.82
CA SER A 25 -5.49 11.23 -8.61
C SER A 25 -4.16 11.81 -9.12
N SER A 26 -3.03 11.11 -8.92
CA SER A 26 -1.71 11.61 -9.26
C SER A 26 -1.34 11.43 -10.74
N PHE A 27 -2.01 10.52 -11.46
CA PHE A 27 -1.75 10.24 -12.89
C PHE A 27 -3.05 10.23 -13.71
N PRO A 28 -3.84 11.33 -13.70
CA PRO A 28 -5.14 11.37 -14.39
C PRO A 28 -4.99 11.20 -15.91
N GLU A 29 -3.85 11.60 -16.47
CA GLU A 29 -3.50 11.48 -17.87
C GLU A 29 -3.27 10.03 -18.35
N ALA A 30 -3.08 9.08 -17.42
CA ALA A 30 -2.85 7.67 -17.73
C ALA A 30 -4.13 6.90 -18.08
N GLY A 31 -5.32 7.49 -17.91
CA GLY A 31 -6.61 6.87 -18.26
C GLY A 31 -6.76 5.46 -17.71
N PHE A 32 -6.50 5.25 -16.43
CA PHE A 32 -6.44 3.93 -15.81
C PHE A 32 -7.75 3.17 -15.83
N ARG A 33 -7.67 1.89 -16.22
CA ARG A 33 -8.72 0.90 -16.02
C ARG A 33 -8.29 -0.06 -14.90
N VAL A 34 -9.01 -0.04 -13.80
CA VAL A 34 -8.63 -0.75 -12.57
C VAL A 34 -9.04 -2.22 -12.61
N LEU A 35 -8.12 -3.13 -12.20
CA LEU A 35 -8.43 -4.52 -11.89
C LEU A 35 -8.59 -4.71 -10.38
N SER A 36 -9.69 -5.35 -9.98
CA SER A 36 -10.07 -5.54 -8.59
C SER A 36 -10.44 -6.99 -8.29
N ALA A 37 -10.26 -7.43 -7.05
CA ALA A 37 -10.72 -8.75 -6.59
C ALA A 37 -12.25 -8.82 -6.56
N HIS A 38 -12.89 -7.72 -6.10
CA HIS A 38 -14.33 -7.52 -6.09
C HIS A 38 -14.64 -6.23 -6.85
N PRO A 39 -14.77 -6.31 -8.20
CA PRO A 39 -14.89 -5.14 -9.04
C PRO A 39 -16.17 -4.36 -8.77
N LYS A 40 -16.03 -3.06 -8.56
CA LYS A 40 -17.13 -2.08 -8.51
C LYS A 40 -17.48 -1.60 -9.92
N THR A 41 -18.49 -0.75 -10.03
CA THR A 41 -18.86 -0.12 -11.31
C THR A 41 -17.65 0.60 -11.93
N GLY A 42 -17.31 0.25 -13.18
CA GLY A 42 -16.16 0.79 -13.90
C GLY A 42 -14.85 -0.01 -13.72
N GLU A 43 -14.77 -0.91 -12.75
CA GLU A 43 -13.63 -1.80 -12.55
C GLU A 43 -13.80 -3.13 -13.31
N LEU A 44 -12.70 -3.84 -13.51
CA LEU A 44 -12.66 -5.16 -14.14
C LEU A 44 -12.14 -6.20 -13.14
N PRO A 45 -12.55 -7.47 -13.30
CA PRO A 45 -12.02 -8.55 -12.49
C PRO A 45 -10.56 -8.82 -12.86
N ARG A 46 -9.79 -9.35 -11.89
CA ARG A 46 -8.44 -9.89 -12.16
C ARG A 46 -8.52 -11.08 -13.13
N LEU A 47 -7.40 -11.40 -13.79
CA LEU A 47 -7.27 -12.64 -14.53
C LEU A 47 -7.43 -13.85 -13.59
N PRO A 48 -7.99 -14.97 -14.07
CA PRO A 48 -8.19 -16.14 -13.23
C PRO A 48 -6.83 -16.75 -12.81
N ALA A 49 -6.73 -17.11 -11.54
CA ALA A 49 -5.55 -17.76 -10.97
C ALA A 49 -5.80 -19.24 -10.60
N GLY A 50 -6.93 -19.80 -10.99
CA GLY A 50 -7.31 -21.20 -10.70
C GLY A 50 -8.53 -21.64 -11.47
N VAL A 51 -8.79 -22.94 -11.49
CA VAL A 51 -9.87 -23.57 -12.27
C VAL A 51 -11.23 -22.95 -11.97
N ARG A 52 -11.56 -22.73 -10.69
CA ARG A 52 -12.84 -22.13 -10.30
C ARG A 52 -13.01 -20.72 -10.86
N SER A 53 -11.99 -19.86 -10.72
CA SER A 53 -12.03 -18.48 -11.22
C SER A 53 -12.03 -18.41 -12.75
N PHE A 54 -11.47 -19.42 -13.42
CA PHE A 54 -11.49 -19.50 -14.87
C PHE A 54 -12.93 -19.60 -15.43
N PHE A 55 -13.81 -20.34 -14.76
CA PHE A 55 -15.19 -20.51 -15.18
C PHE A 55 -16.17 -19.50 -14.59
N SER A 56 -15.87 -18.92 -13.43
CA SER A 56 -16.80 -18.02 -12.71
C SER A 56 -16.55 -16.52 -12.96
N THR A 57 -15.40 -16.14 -13.53
CA THR A 57 -15.02 -14.74 -13.68
C THR A 57 -15.09 -14.32 -15.17
N PRO A 58 -15.67 -13.16 -15.52
CA PRO A 58 -15.73 -12.67 -16.91
C PRO A 58 -14.40 -12.07 -17.36
N TRP A 59 -13.30 -12.82 -17.23
CA TRP A 59 -11.91 -12.39 -17.46
C TRP A 59 -11.59 -12.04 -18.92
N PHE A 60 -12.41 -12.46 -19.89
CA PHE A 60 -12.26 -12.05 -21.29
C PHE A 60 -12.30 -10.53 -21.47
N ARG A 61 -13.10 -9.83 -20.64
CA ARG A 61 -13.17 -8.37 -20.62
C ARG A 61 -11.81 -7.77 -20.18
N THR A 62 -11.17 -8.39 -19.20
CA THR A 62 -9.85 -8.01 -18.70
C THR A 62 -8.77 -8.24 -19.75
N LEU A 63 -8.79 -9.41 -20.43
CA LEU A 63 -7.88 -9.69 -21.54
C LEU A 63 -8.06 -8.70 -22.69
N GLY A 64 -9.31 -8.36 -23.03
CA GLY A 64 -9.64 -7.35 -24.02
C GLY A 64 -9.12 -5.96 -23.64
N ALA A 65 -9.21 -5.60 -22.34
CA ALA A 65 -8.68 -4.34 -21.83
C ALA A 65 -7.15 -4.29 -21.92
N LEU A 66 -6.46 -5.37 -21.51
CA LEU A 66 -4.99 -5.49 -21.62
C LEU A 66 -4.52 -5.38 -23.08
N ARG A 67 -5.20 -6.02 -24.03
CA ARG A 67 -4.85 -5.91 -25.46
C ARG A 67 -4.96 -4.49 -26.01
N LYS A 68 -5.97 -3.75 -25.54
CA LYS A 68 -6.24 -2.37 -25.99
C LYS A 68 -5.46 -1.30 -25.23
N SER A 69 -4.84 -1.67 -24.11
CA SER A 69 -4.06 -0.73 -23.30
C SER A 69 -2.65 -0.56 -23.83
N ASP A 70 -1.99 0.51 -23.38
CA ASP A 70 -0.57 0.78 -23.64
C ASP A 70 0.34 0.02 -22.68
N GLY A 71 -0.21 -0.61 -21.62
CA GLY A 71 0.52 -1.45 -20.68
C GLY A 71 -0.22 -1.70 -19.37
N LEU A 72 0.49 -2.38 -18.44
CA LEU A 72 0.00 -2.76 -17.13
C LEU A 72 0.84 -2.10 -16.03
N VAL A 73 0.21 -1.39 -15.10
CA VAL A 73 0.87 -0.79 -13.93
C VAL A 73 0.48 -1.56 -12.68
N PHE A 74 1.49 -2.10 -11.99
CA PHE A 74 1.32 -2.63 -10.63
C PHE A 74 1.40 -1.46 -9.66
N GLY A 75 0.25 -1.08 -9.10
CA GLY A 75 0.05 0.18 -8.39
C GLY A 75 0.35 0.11 -6.90
N GLY A 76 1.60 -0.15 -6.54
CA GLY A 76 2.05 -0.12 -5.14
C GLY A 76 1.66 -1.35 -4.32
N GLY A 77 1.89 -1.28 -3.02
CA GLY A 77 1.67 -2.38 -2.10
C GLY A 77 2.85 -3.35 -2.01
N THR A 78 2.70 -4.42 -1.24
CA THR A 78 3.65 -5.54 -1.20
C THR A 78 3.04 -6.72 -1.92
N LEU A 79 3.01 -6.64 -3.25
CA LEU A 79 2.36 -7.64 -4.09
C LEU A 79 3.22 -8.90 -4.23
N PHE A 80 4.51 -8.72 -4.49
CA PHE A 80 5.46 -9.83 -4.65
C PHE A 80 6.02 -10.26 -3.30
N THR A 81 5.21 -10.97 -2.53
CA THR A 81 5.57 -11.66 -1.29
C THR A 81 4.70 -12.91 -1.14
N ASP A 82 5.22 -13.96 -0.54
CA ASP A 82 4.48 -15.17 -0.18
C ASP A 82 4.37 -15.37 1.34
N SER A 83 4.65 -14.31 2.10
CA SER A 83 4.63 -14.35 3.56
C SER A 83 3.24 -14.60 4.16
N GLU A 84 2.18 -14.14 3.49
CA GLU A 84 0.79 -14.32 3.92
C GLU A 84 0.05 -15.39 3.11
N SER A 85 0.40 -15.55 1.83
CA SER A 85 -0.19 -16.53 0.92
C SER A 85 0.85 -17.06 -0.07
N GLY A 86 1.06 -18.37 -0.08
CA GLY A 86 2.03 -19.02 -0.98
C GLY A 86 1.72 -18.84 -2.47
N SER A 87 0.48 -18.56 -2.84
CA SER A 87 0.06 -18.33 -4.25
C SER A 87 0.09 -16.86 -4.67
N ALA A 88 0.33 -15.91 -3.75
CA ALA A 88 0.27 -14.48 -4.06
C ALA A 88 1.25 -14.08 -5.17
N CYS A 89 2.52 -14.47 -5.06
CA CYS A 89 3.53 -14.17 -6.08
C CYS A 89 3.17 -14.75 -7.45
N LEU A 90 2.59 -15.95 -7.50
CA LEU A 90 2.16 -16.58 -8.74
C LEU A 90 1.01 -15.79 -9.40
N LEU A 91 0.06 -15.30 -8.62
CA LEU A 91 -1.04 -14.47 -9.11
C LEU A 91 -0.51 -13.21 -9.81
N TRP A 92 0.40 -12.48 -9.17
CA TRP A 92 0.94 -11.25 -9.73
C TRP A 92 1.85 -11.51 -10.93
N TRP A 93 2.71 -12.54 -10.83
CA TRP A 93 3.52 -12.98 -11.95
C TRP A 93 2.67 -13.36 -13.16
N TRP A 94 1.54 -14.05 -12.97
CA TRP A 94 0.63 -14.43 -14.05
C TRP A 94 0.10 -13.23 -14.83
N HIS A 95 -0.29 -12.15 -14.15
CA HIS A 95 -0.72 -10.93 -14.81
C HIS A 95 0.42 -10.26 -15.60
N ALA A 96 1.62 -10.21 -15.04
CA ALA A 96 2.81 -9.69 -15.71
C ALA A 96 3.17 -10.54 -16.94
N PHE A 97 3.10 -11.86 -16.81
CA PHE A 97 3.39 -12.81 -17.90
C PHE A 97 2.40 -12.65 -19.06
N VAL A 98 1.09 -12.61 -18.78
CA VAL A 98 0.05 -12.41 -19.80
C VAL A 98 0.22 -11.05 -20.49
N CYS A 99 0.50 -9.99 -19.75
CA CYS A 99 0.78 -8.69 -20.31
C CYS A 99 1.96 -8.73 -21.31
N ARG A 100 3.05 -9.39 -20.90
CA ARG A 100 4.24 -9.58 -21.73
C ARG A 100 3.96 -10.44 -22.97
N LEU A 101 3.16 -11.49 -22.83
CA LEU A 101 2.73 -12.35 -23.94
C LEU A 101 1.91 -11.58 -24.99
N LEU A 102 1.15 -10.58 -24.55
CA LEU A 102 0.42 -9.67 -25.44
C LEU A 102 1.31 -8.60 -26.10
N GLY A 103 2.62 -8.63 -25.87
CA GLY A 103 3.57 -7.65 -26.38
C GLY A 103 3.48 -6.29 -25.69
N LYS A 104 2.87 -6.21 -24.50
CA LYS A 104 2.67 -4.97 -23.76
C LYS A 104 3.70 -4.82 -22.65
N PRO A 105 4.20 -3.59 -22.39
CA PRO A 105 5.05 -3.32 -21.25
C PRO A 105 4.26 -3.40 -19.94
N PHE A 106 4.98 -3.71 -18.85
CA PHE A 106 4.43 -3.54 -17.51
C PHE A 106 5.42 -2.82 -16.59
N PHE A 107 4.88 -2.19 -15.56
CA PHE A 107 5.59 -1.27 -14.69
C PHE A 107 5.34 -1.69 -13.23
N LEU A 108 6.40 -1.79 -12.44
CA LEU A 108 6.34 -2.06 -11.01
C LEU A 108 6.53 -0.73 -10.27
N ALA A 109 5.42 -0.10 -9.86
CA ALA A 109 5.44 1.22 -9.27
C ALA A 109 5.25 1.16 -7.74
N PHE A 110 6.17 1.75 -6.97
CA PHE A 110 6.15 1.84 -5.50
C PHE A 110 5.96 0.49 -4.81
N GLN A 111 6.62 -0.57 -5.30
CA GLN A 111 6.41 -1.93 -4.81
C GLN A 111 7.23 -2.24 -3.56
N GLY A 112 6.59 -2.94 -2.60
CA GLY A 112 7.31 -3.75 -1.63
C GLY A 112 7.56 -5.14 -2.21
N ILE A 113 8.79 -5.65 -2.09
CA ILE A 113 9.20 -6.94 -2.67
C ILE A 113 9.79 -7.85 -1.58
N GLY A 114 9.15 -9.01 -1.39
CA GLY A 114 9.46 -9.96 -0.30
C GLY A 114 9.00 -9.46 1.09
N PRO A 115 9.36 -10.18 2.16
CA PRO A 115 10.19 -11.39 2.16
C PRO A 115 9.53 -12.59 1.47
N PHE A 116 10.33 -13.63 1.19
CA PHE A 116 9.88 -14.87 0.58
C PHE A 116 10.10 -16.06 1.53
N ARG A 117 9.13 -16.99 1.51
CA ARG A 117 9.19 -18.29 2.20
C ARG A 117 9.59 -19.40 1.24
N THR A 118 9.33 -19.22 -0.05
CA THR A 118 9.54 -20.22 -1.10
C THR A 118 10.44 -19.70 -2.22
N GLY A 119 11.25 -20.58 -2.80
CA GLY A 119 12.04 -20.25 -3.98
C GLY A 119 11.17 -19.92 -5.20
N ALA A 120 9.98 -20.51 -5.31
CA ALA A 120 9.02 -20.21 -6.37
C ALA A 120 8.49 -18.78 -6.28
N GLY A 121 8.14 -18.30 -5.08
CA GLY A 121 7.72 -16.93 -4.86
C GLY A 121 8.81 -15.92 -5.23
N GLU A 122 10.05 -16.20 -4.82
CA GLU A 122 11.20 -15.38 -5.18
C GLU A 122 11.47 -15.39 -6.69
N TRP A 123 11.38 -16.54 -7.33
CA TRP A 123 11.54 -16.67 -8.78
C TRP A 123 10.50 -15.83 -9.54
N CYS A 124 9.22 -15.87 -9.15
CA CYS A 124 8.17 -15.04 -9.73
C CYS A 124 8.52 -13.54 -9.65
N ALA A 125 8.98 -13.09 -8.48
CA ALA A 125 9.36 -11.70 -8.26
C ALA A 125 10.59 -11.30 -9.07
N ARG A 126 11.64 -12.14 -9.12
CA ARG A 126 12.84 -11.92 -9.93
C ARG A 126 12.51 -11.82 -11.41
N TRP A 127 11.65 -12.71 -11.89
CA TRP A 127 11.20 -12.66 -13.28
C TRP A 127 10.46 -11.36 -13.59
N ALA A 128 9.52 -10.96 -12.73
CA ALA A 128 8.77 -9.73 -12.91
C ALA A 128 9.70 -8.50 -12.92
N VAL A 129 10.64 -8.41 -11.97
CA VAL A 129 11.62 -7.31 -11.92
C VAL A 129 12.49 -7.28 -13.19
N ALA A 130 12.95 -8.43 -13.66
CA ALA A 130 13.84 -8.51 -14.83
C ALA A 130 13.15 -8.11 -16.15
N HIS A 131 11.83 -8.23 -16.23
CA HIS A 131 11.05 -7.97 -17.45
C HIS A 131 10.20 -6.68 -17.39
N ALA A 132 10.15 -6.00 -16.25
CA ALA A 132 9.44 -4.74 -16.12
C ALA A 132 10.17 -3.61 -16.87
N ALA A 133 9.39 -2.72 -17.49
CA ALA A 133 9.91 -1.53 -18.16
C ALA A 133 10.44 -0.48 -17.17
N CYS A 134 9.87 -0.43 -15.96
CA CYS A 134 10.33 0.43 -14.88
C CYS A 134 10.05 -0.25 -13.54
N VAL A 135 10.98 -0.10 -12.60
CA VAL A 135 10.85 -0.66 -11.24
C VAL A 135 11.17 0.42 -10.21
N SER A 136 10.17 0.75 -9.40
CA SER A 136 10.37 1.54 -8.20
C SER A 136 9.92 0.77 -6.95
N VAL A 137 10.75 0.78 -5.91
CA VAL A 137 10.51 0.05 -4.66
C VAL A 137 10.39 1.02 -3.49
N ARG A 138 9.42 0.79 -2.62
CA ARG A 138 9.01 1.73 -1.58
C ARG A 138 9.78 1.63 -0.26
N ASP A 139 10.67 0.67 -0.12
CA ASP A 139 11.45 0.48 1.11
C ASP A 139 12.87 -0.03 0.82
N ARG A 140 13.76 0.26 1.75
CA ARG A 140 15.19 -0.08 1.62
C ARG A 140 15.42 -1.59 1.56
N ALA A 141 14.67 -2.38 2.32
CA ALA A 141 14.82 -3.84 2.32
C ALA A 141 14.46 -4.44 0.94
N SER A 142 13.41 -3.93 0.31
CA SER A 142 13.04 -4.28 -1.06
C SER A 142 14.11 -3.83 -2.06
N PHE A 143 14.65 -2.62 -1.89
CA PHE A 143 15.70 -2.08 -2.77
C PHE A 143 16.97 -2.93 -2.72
N GLU A 144 17.51 -3.22 -1.54
CA GLU A 144 18.72 -4.03 -1.38
C GLU A 144 18.50 -5.47 -1.91
N ARG A 145 17.31 -6.04 -1.68
CA ARG A 145 16.96 -7.36 -2.21
C ARG A 145 16.97 -7.38 -3.72
N VAL A 146 16.28 -6.44 -4.36
CA VAL A 146 16.20 -6.39 -5.82
C VAL A 146 17.56 -6.08 -6.44
N LYS A 147 18.34 -5.20 -5.83
CA LYS A 147 19.71 -4.89 -6.25
C LYS A 147 20.63 -6.11 -6.19
N SER A 148 20.47 -6.96 -5.17
CA SER A 148 21.26 -8.21 -5.04
C SER A 148 21.02 -9.20 -6.18
N TRP A 149 19.88 -9.11 -6.87
CA TRP A 149 19.57 -9.99 -8.00
C TRP A 149 20.31 -9.63 -9.29
N LYS A 150 21.00 -8.47 -9.34
CA LYS A 150 21.75 -7.97 -10.49
C LYS A 150 20.92 -7.95 -11.78
N ALA A 151 19.63 -7.68 -11.66
CA ALA A 151 18.77 -7.50 -12.83
C ALA A 151 19.22 -6.25 -13.61
N ASN A 152 19.29 -6.36 -14.94
CA ASN A 152 19.65 -5.23 -15.83
C ASN A 152 18.53 -4.18 -15.94
N THR A 153 17.86 -3.87 -14.83
CA THR A 153 16.72 -2.97 -14.77
C THR A 153 17.12 -1.73 -13.97
N ASN A 154 16.75 -0.57 -14.46
CA ASN A 154 16.94 0.67 -13.71
C ASN A 154 15.96 0.71 -12.53
N ILE A 155 16.45 0.35 -11.35
CA ILE A 155 15.69 0.24 -10.11
C ILE A 155 15.94 1.49 -9.29
N ILE A 156 14.88 2.13 -8.83
CA ILE A 156 14.98 3.27 -7.93
C ILE A 156 14.35 2.94 -6.57
N GLN A 157 14.98 3.44 -5.52
CA GLN A 157 14.36 3.47 -4.21
C GLN A 157 13.44 4.67 -4.13
N THR A 158 12.24 4.45 -3.63
CA THR A 158 11.23 5.48 -3.36
C THR A 158 10.64 5.24 -1.97
N PHE A 159 9.49 5.79 -1.70
CA PHE A 159 8.75 5.60 -0.45
C PHE A 159 7.27 5.28 -0.74
N ASP A 160 6.49 4.98 0.31
CA ASP A 160 5.06 4.72 0.16
C ASP A 160 4.33 6.02 -0.24
N PRO A 161 3.70 6.09 -1.41
CA PRO A 161 3.16 7.34 -1.94
C PRO A 161 1.91 7.82 -1.20
N ILE A 162 1.28 6.98 -0.37
CA ILE A 162 0.16 7.41 0.49
C ILE A 162 0.60 8.54 1.43
N PHE A 163 1.89 8.61 1.77
CA PHE A 163 2.44 9.72 2.55
C PHE A 163 2.10 11.09 1.92
N SER A 164 2.21 11.23 0.60
CA SER A 164 1.89 12.49 -0.10
C SER A 164 0.40 12.85 0.02
N LEU A 165 -0.51 11.88 -0.09
CA LEU A 165 -1.93 12.11 0.10
C LEU A 165 -2.24 12.56 1.54
N LEU A 166 -1.64 11.88 2.52
CA LEU A 166 -1.82 12.21 3.94
C LEU A 166 -1.24 13.59 4.28
N ALA A 167 -0.05 13.91 3.74
CA ALA A 167 0.59 15.20 3.96
C ALA A 167 -0.22 16.37 3.35
N ALA A 168 -0.92 16.13 2.24
CA ALA A 168 -1.80 17.14 1.62
C ALA A 168 -3.03 17.44 2.50
N GLU A 169 -3.47 16.51 3.35
CA GLU A 169 -4.56 16.70 4.30
C GLU A 169 -4.13 17.44 5.59
N LYS A 170 -2.85 17.79 5.71
CA LYS A 170 -2.33 18.48 6.90
C LYS A 170 -2.99 19.86 7.02
N LYS A 171 -3.83 20.01 8.03
CA LYS A 171 -4.43 21.27 8.49
C LYS A 171 -3.76 21.68 9.80
N ASP A 172 -4.26 22.71 10.45
CA ASP A 172 -3.83 23.07 11.80
C ASP A 172 -4.15 21.92 12.76
N CYS A 173 -3.20 20.99 12.87
CA CYS A 173 -3.29 19.86 13.77
C CYS A 173 -2.98 20.37 15.19
N GLY A 174 -4.01 20.49 16.02
CA GLY A 174 -3.86 20.94 17.41
C GLY A 174 -3.46 19.81 18.33
N SER A 175 -2.65 20.10 19.33
CA SER A 175 -2.40 19.19 20.45
C SER A 175 -3.67 18.99 21.25
N GLN A 176 -4.43 17.96 20.93
CA GLN A 176 -5.63 17.60 21.67
C GLN A 176 -5.32 16.49 22.67
N LYS A 177 -6.04 16.45 23.75
CA LYS A 177 -5.95 15.36 24.74
C LYS A 177 -6.70 14.11 24.26
N LEU A 178 -6.50 13.75 22.99
CA LEU A 178 -7.07 12.59 22.33
C LEU A 178 -5.99 11.55 22.07
N LEU A 179 -6.17 10.35 22.59
CA LEU A 179 -5.37 9.18 22.25
C LEU A 179 -6.01 8.44 21.06
N VAL A 180 -5.24 8.22 20.01
CA VAL A 180 -5.67 7.39 18.88
C VAL A 180 -4.92 6.06 18.91
N ILE A 181 -5.65 4.95 18.82
CA ILE A 181 -5.12 3.58 18.82
C ILE A 181 -5.49 2.91 17.51
N ILE A 182 -4.51 2.35 16.80
CA ILE A 182 -4.71 1.73 15.48
C ILE A 182 -4.19 0.29 15.53
N PRO A 183 -5.03 -0.66 15.92
CA PRO A 183 -4.65 -2.07 16.03
C PRO A 183 -4.62 -2.78 14.69
N ARG A 184 -4.26 -4.06 14.73
CA ARG A 184 -4.36 -5.01 13.62
C ARG A 184 -5.05 -6.28 14.14
N LYS A 185 -5.67 -7.06 13.25
CA LYS A 185 -6.40 -8.30 13.58
C LYS A 185 -5.64 -9.33 14.43
N ASN A 186 -4.32 -9.30 14.40
CA ASN A 186 -3.43 -10.16 15.15
C ASN A 186 -2.57 -9.37 16.15
N SER A 187 -3.13 -8.33 16.76
CA SER A 187 -2.47 -7.56 17.82
C SER A 187 -2.17 -8.45 19.01
N PRO A 188 -0.90 -8.53 19.46
CA PRO A 188 -0.55 -9.30 20.65
C PRO A 188 -1.05 -8.60 21.92
N SER A 189 -1.09 -9.33 23.04
CA SER A 189 -1.44 -8.77 24.36
C SER A 189 -0.55 -7.59 24.73
N SER A 190 0.72 -7.61 24.37
CA SER A 190 1.65 -6.49 24.60
C SER A 190 1.22 -5.18 23.97
N PHE A 191 0.49 -5.21 22.84
CA PHE A 191 -0.10 -4.02 22.25
C PHE A 191 -1.25 -3.48 23.10
N GLN A 192 -2.10 -4.37 23.61
CA GLN A 192 -3.20 -4.02 24.50
C GLN A 192 -2.66 -3.44 25.82
N ASP A 193 -1.66 -4.10 26.43
CA ASP A 193 -1.00 -3.62 27.64
C ASP A 193 -0.41 -2.22 27.44
N ARG A 194 0.21 -1.99 26.26
CA ARG A 194 0.77 -0.69 25.93
C ARG A 194 -0.31 0.38 25.78
N ALA A 195 -1.44 0.04 25.17
CA ALA A 195 -2.59 0.94 25.06
C ALA A 195 -3.11 1.36 26.44
N VAL A 196 -3.24 0.40 27.36
CA VAL A 196 -3.64 0.66 28.76
C VAL A 196 -2.62 1.53 29.50
N GLN A 197 -1.33 1.25 29.35
CA GLN A 197 -0.27 2.07 29.96
C GLN A 197 -0.32 3.51 29.47
N LEU A 198 -0.47 3.71 28.15
CA LEU A 198 -0.58 5.06 27.57
C LEU A 198 -1.84 5.78 28.06
N TRP A 199 -2.97 5.09 28.11
CA TRP A 199 -4.20 5.68 28.63
C TRP A 199 -4.04 6.16 30.08
N LYS A 200 -3.42 5.35 30.93
CA LYS A 200 -3.17 5.68 32.35
C LYS A 200 -2.05 6.69 32.61
N SER A 201 -1.15 6.88 31.67
CA SER A 201 0.08 7.68 31.86
C SER A 201 -0.13 9.19 31.72
N ARG A 202 -1.22 9.63 31.10
CA ARG A 202 -1.54 11.04 30.83
C ARG A 202 -3.03 11.29 31.07
N SER A 203 -3.38 12.56 31.31
CA SER A 203 -4.76 12.99 31.39
C SER A 203 -5.36 13.14 29.98
N TRP A 204 -5.73 12.01 29.39
CA TRP A 204 -6.50 12.01 28.14
C TRP A 204 -7.95 12.37 28.41
N GLU A 205 -8.59 13.06 27.47
CA GLU A 205 -10.02 13.40 27.55
C GLU A 205 -10.87 12.42 26.72
N ALA A 206 -10.26 11.77 25.73
CA ALA A 206 -10.94 10.79 24.88
C ALA A 206 -9.96 9.78 24.29
N VAL A 207 -10.49 8.62 23.87
CA VAL A 207 -9.77 7.63 23.10
C VAL A 207 -10.58 7.20 21.87
N ARG A 208 -9.91 7.13 20.72
CA ARG A 208 -10.47 6.57 19.49
C ARG A 208 -9.68 5.36 19.04
N ILE A 209 -10.38 4.30 18.67
CA ILE A 209 -9.79 3.06 18.14
C ILE A 209 -10.15 3.03 16.66
N LEU A 210 -9.16 3.22 15.79
CA LEU A 210 -9.38 3.27 14.35
C LEU A 210 -9.19 1.89 13.73
N SER A 211 -10.21 1.35 13.07
CA SER A 211 -10.13 0.13 12.29
C SER A 211 -9.86 0.45 10.83
N LEU A 212 -8.75 -0.05 10.28
CA LEU A 212 -8.35 0.12 8.89
C LEU A 212 -8.79 -1.06 8.00
N GLN A 213 -9.40 -2.07 8.59
CA GLN A 213 -10.12 -3.16 7.89
C GLN A 213 -11.47 -3.41 8.58
N PRO A 214 -12.40 -2.46 8.48
CA PRO A 214 -13.66 -2.51 9.24
C PRO A 214 -14.54 -3.72 8.88
N GLU A 215 -14.33 -4.34 7.73
CA GLU A 215 -15.06 -5.54 7.29
C GLU A 215 -14.39 -6.86 7.75
N ASP A 216 -13.20 -6.79 8.39
CA ASP A 216 -12.53 -7.98 8.94
C ASP A 216 -13.03 -8.26 10.37
N PRO A 217 -13.76 -9.38 10.60
CA PRO A 217 -14.31 -9.69 11.93
C PRO A 217 -13.25 -9.83 13.03
N GLN A 218 -12.05 -10.29 12.68
CA GLN A 218 -10.95 -10.45 13.63
C GLN A 218 -10.40 -9.09 14.08
N GLU A 219 -10.29 -8.11 13.17
CA GLU A 219 -9.87 -6.76 13.54
C GLU A 219 -10.93 -6.07 14.40
N GLN A 220 -12.22 -6.26 14.08
CA GLN A 220 -13.32 -5.73 14.89
C GLN A 220 -13.33 -6.31 16.31
N GLU A 221 -13.00 -7.60 16.46
CA GLU A 221 -12.90 -8.22 17.78
C GLU A 221 -11.75 -7.64 18.60
N VAL A 222 -10.59 -7.41 17.98
CA VAL A 222 -9.46 -6.74 18.64
C VAL A 222 -9.83 -5.32 19.07
N CYS A 223 -10.52 -4.56 18.22
CA CYS A 223 -10.98 -3.22 18.56
C CYS A 223 -11.92 -3.23 19.78
N ARG A 224 -12.89 -4.18 19.83
CA ARG A 224 -13.79 -4.34 20.97
C ARG A 224 -13.05 -4.75 22.25
N THR A 225 -12.09 -5.66 22.14
CA THR A 225 -11.26 -6.07 23.27
C THR A 225 -10.49 -4.90 23.85
N ILE A 226 -9.86 -4.07 23.01
CA ILE A 226 -9.15 -2.87 23.47
C ILE A 226 -10.11 -1.87 24.14
N ALA A 227 -11.26 -1.61 23.53
CA ALA A 227 -12.27 -0.73 24.15
C ALA A 227 -12.70 -1.22 25.53
N HIS A 228 -12.95 -2.52 25.67
CA HIS A 228 -13.33 -3.15 26.94
C HIS A 228 -12.23 -3.05 28.02
N VAL A 229 -10.98 -3.33 27.64
CA VAL A 229 -9.83 -3.30 28.58
C VAL A 229 -9.51 -1.87 29.04
N LEU A 230 -9.77 -0.86 28.21
CA LEU A 230 -9.63 0.53 28.62
C LEU A 230 -10.71 0.95 29.65
N SER A 231 -11.79 0.18 29.75
CA SER A 231 -12.91 0.39 30.72
C SER A 231 -13.52 1.79 30.65
N GLU A 232 -13.45 2.46 29.49
CA GLU A 232 -13.95 3.82 29.29
C GLU A 232 -15.25 3.80 28.49
N PRO A 233 -16.32 4.41 28.98
CA PRO A 233 -17.57 4.52 28.24
C PRO A 233 -17.44 5.33 26.95
N ASP A 234 -16.39 6.16 26.84
CA ASP A 234 -16.13 7.05 25.72
C ASP A 234 -15.11 6.50 24.70
N ALA A 235 -14.70 5.24 24.83
CA ALA A 235 -13.85 4.59 23.83
C ALA A 235 -14.63 4.33 22.54
N VAL A 236 -14.40 5.15 21.51
CA VAL A 236 -15.14 5.08 20.25
C VAL A 236 -14.35 4.28 19.22
N ILE A 237 -14.96 3.21 18.69
CA ILE A 237 -14.42 2.46 17.54
C ILE A 237 -14.88 3.16 16.26
N VAL A 238 -13.92 3.57 15.43
CA VAL A 238 -14.17 4.30 14.20
C VAL A 238 -13.71 3.48 13.00
N PRO A 239 -14.60 3.11 12.08
CA PRO A 239 -14.23 2.49 10.81
C PRO A 239 -13.63 3.54 9.87
N ILE A 240 -12.45 3.26 9.31
CA ILE A 240 -11.75 4.14 8.38
C ILE A 240 -11.85 3.57 6.96
N ARG A 241 -12.36 4.37 6.02
CA ARG A 241 -12.58 3.97 4.62
C ARG A 241 -11.89 4.86 3.60
N SER A 242 -11.41 6.05 4.00
CA SER A 242 -10.75 7.01 3.11
C SER A 242 -9.52 7.64 3.75
N VAL A 243 -8.63 8.18 2.91
CA VAL A 243 -7.42 8.91 3.34
C VAL A 243 -7.80 10.13 4.18
N GLY A 244 -8.82 10.89 3.75
CA GLY A 244 -9.30 12.06 4.46
C GLY A 244 -9.88 11.73 5.85
N GLU A 245 -10.61 10.61 6.00
CA GLU A 245 -11.09 10.15 7.33
C GLU A 245 -9.90 9.82 8.25
N LEU A 246 -8.92 9.04 7.77
CA LEU A 246 -7.73 8.71 8.56
C LEU A 246 -6.98 9.98 8.98
N ALA A 247 -6.73 10.88 8.02
CA ALA A 247 -6.03 12.13 8.27
C ALA A 247 -6.77 12.99 9.28
N SER A 248 -8.10 13.13 9.17
CA SER A 248 -8.92 13.90 10.10
C SER A 248 -8.83 13.39 11.54
N HIS A 249 -8.93 12.07 11.73
CA HIS A 249 -8.84 11.48 13.07
C HIS A 249 -7.44 11.54 13.66
N VAL A 250 -6.41 11.33 12.84
CA VAL A 250 -5.02 11.41 13.29
C VAL A 250 -4.60 12.86 13.56
N CYS A 251 -5.03 13.83 12.73
CA CYS A 251 -4.74 15.25 12.94
C CYS A 251 -5.34 15.78 14.27
N ALA A 252 -6.48 15.23 14.68
CA ALA A 252 -7.10 15.58 15.96
C ALA A 252 -6.39 14.95 17.18
N ALA A 253 -5.43 14.03 16.98
CA ALA A 253 -4.79 13.31 18.06
C ALA A 253 -3.67 14.11 18.73
N GLY A 254 -3.54 13.94 20.05
CA GLY A 254 -2.32 14.34 20.79
C GLY A 254 -1.23 13.27 20.74
N PHE A 255 -1.62 12.01 20.50
CA PHE A 255 -0.70 10.89 20.37
C PHE A 255 -1.35 9.71 19.61
N VAL A 256 -0.55 8.97 18.86
CA VAL A 256 -0.99 7.79 18.12
C VAL A 256 -0.22 6.55 18.55
N LEU A 257 -0.91 5.48 18.96
CA LEU A 257 -0.35 4.14 19.10
C LEU A 257 -0.75 3.30 17.90
N ALA A 258 0.20 2.92 17.05
CA ALA A 258 -0.11 2.22 15.81
C ALA A 258 0.61 0.87 15.70
N GLN A 259 -0.14 -0.15 15.25
CA GLN A 259 0.39 -1.42 14.79
C GLN A 259 0.21 -1.59 13.27
N ARG A 260 -0.68 -0.81 12.68
CA ARG A 260 -0.86 -0.71 11.23
C ARG A 260 0.14 0.27 10.63
N TYR A 261 0.83 -0.16 9.56
CA TYR A 261 1.80 0.66 8.85
C TYR A 261 1.22 2.02 8.40
N HIS A 262 0.05 2.03 7.77
CA HIS A 262 -0.57 3.28 7.30
C HIS A 262 -1.08 4.18 8.42
N GLY A 263 -1.36 3.63 9.61
CA GLY A 263 -1.65 4.42 10.80
C GLY A 263 -0.43 5.20 11.30
N ALA A 264 0.72 4.52 11.38
CA ALA A 264 1.98 5.17 11.72
C ALA A 264 2.44 6.15 10.63
N LEU A 265 2.23 5.80 9.35
CA LEU A 265 2.51 6.66 8.21
C LEU A 265 1.69 7.96 8.27
N ALA A 266 0.42 7.88 8.65
CA ALA A 266 -0.44 9.05 8.82
C ALA A 266 0.06 9.96 9.95
N ALA A 267 0.42 9.40 11.10
CA ALA A 267 0.99 10.17 12.20
C ALA A 267 2.28 10.88 11.78
N LEU A 268 3.17 10.19 11.06
CA LEU A 268 4.41 10.77 10.54
C LEU A 268 4.13 11.91 9.54
N ALA A 269 3.22 11.70 8.58
CA ALA A 269 2.90 12.68 7.54
C ALA A 269 2.28 13.96 8.12
N LEU A 270 1.45 13.81 9.15
CA LEU A 270 0.75 14.92 9.81
C LEU A 270 1.57 15.55 10.94
N GLY A 271 2.71 14.96 11.32
CA GLY A 271 3.58 15.48 12.38
C GLY A 271 3.03 15.22 13.79
N ILE A 272 2.21 14.21 13.96
CA ILE A 272 1.65 13.81 15.27
C ILE A 272 2.61 12.85 15.97
N PRO A 273 2.91 13.04 17.26
CA PRO A 273 3.71 12.09 18.02
C PRO A 273 3.10 10.70 18.00
N PHE A 274 3.91 9.68 17.76
CA PHE A 274 3.41 8.31 17.69
C PHE A 274 4.39 7.29 18.23
N GLU A 275 3.87 6.13 18.57
CA GLU A 275 4.60 4.93 18.91
C GLU A 275 4.10 3.75 18.09
N THR A 276 5.01 2.86 17.72
CA THR A 276 4.69 1.65 16.98
C THR A 276 5.05 0.41 17.78
N VAL A 277 4.17 -0.58 17.80
CA VAL A 277 4.44 -1.89 18.38
C VAL A 277 4.66 -2.90 17.26
N PHE A 278 5.88 -3.41 17.15
CA PHE A 278 6.30 -4.32 16.11
C PHE A 278 5.76 -5.73 16.35
N GLN A 279 5.43 -6.43 15.26
CA GLN A 279 5.06 -7.85 15.33
C GLN A 279 6.28 -8.78 15.22
N ARG A 280 7.33 -8.32 14.53
CA ARG A 280 8.59 -9.06 14.29
C ARG A 280 9.76 -8.12 14.16
N GLU A 281 10.96 -8.59 14.48
CA GLU A 281 12.21 -7.90 14.13
C GLU A 281 12.29 -7.65 12.61
N GLY A 282 12.67 -6.42 12.21
CA GLY A 282 12.71 -6.04 10.79
C GLY A 282 11.36 -5.62 10.19
N ASP A 283 10.33 -5.38 11.01
CA ASP A 283 9.07 -4.82 10.55
C ASP A 283 9.28 -3.43 9.92
N LYS A 284 8.55 -3.15 8.84
CA LYS A 284 8.60 -1.86 8.11
C LYS A 284 8.32 -0.66 9.00
N LEU A 285 7.60 -0.85 10.09
CA LEU A 285 7.32 0.18 11.09
C LEU A 285 8.59 0.75 11.73
N SER A 286 9.64 -0.08 11.93
CA SER A 286 10.88 0.35 12.57
C SER A 286 11.67 1.39 11.78
N SER A 287 11.46 1.48 10.48
CA SER A 287 12.13 2.44 9.59
C SER A 287 11.45 3.81 9.56
N LEU A 288 10.15 3.89 9.90
CA LEU A 288 9.37 5.13 9.80
C LEU A 288 9.88 6.23 10.76
N SER A 289 10.27 5.88 11.98
CA SER A 289 10.68 6.85 13.00
C SER A 289 12.03 7.51 12.75
N ARG A 290 12.77 7.07 11.72
CA ARG A 290 14.15 7.54 11.45
C ARG A 290 14.29 8.44 10.23
N MET A 291 13.22 8.70 9.49
CA MET A 291 13.27 9.48 8.25
C MET A 291 12.66 10.87 8.43
N ALA A 292 13.29 11.88 7.87
CA ALA A 292 12.72 13.21 7.80
C ALA A 292 11.62 13.26 6.70
N SER A 293 10.57 14.02 6.97
CA SER A 293 9.43 14.17 6.01
C SER A 293 9.86 14.77 4.66
N SER A 294 10.88 15.65 4.66
CA SER A 294 11.48 16.21 3.43
C SER A 294 12.09 15.12 2.55
N ASP A 295 12.84 14.21 3.13
CA ASP A 295 13.53 13.14 2.40
C ASP A 295 12.52 12.15 1.81
N ILE A 296 11.43 11.87 2.54
CA ILE A 296 10.32 11.04 2.08
C ILE A 296 9.66 11.67 0.84
N SER A 297 9.37 12.97 0.90
CA SER A 297 8.75 13.69 -0.22
C SER A 297 9.62 13.68 -1.47
N CYS A 298 10.94 13.87 -1.34
CA CYS A 298 11.87 13.77 -2.46
C CYS A 298 11.88 12.38 -3.09
N LEU A 299 11.91 11.31 -2.27
CA LEU A 299 11.89 9.94 -2.76
C LEU A 299 10.60 9.61 -3.54
N ILE A 300 9.45 10.11 -3.07
CA ILE A 300 8.17 9.91 -3.77
C ILE A 300 8.16 10.67 -5.09
N GLN A 301 8.57 11.94 -5.11
CA GLN A 301 8.65 12.76 -6.33
C GLN A 301 9.59 12.16 -7.38
N ASP A 302 10.71 11.59 -6.97
CA ASP A 302 11.60 10.88 -7.89
C ASP A 302 10.94 9.63 -8.47
N GLY A 303 10.18 8.88 -7.66
CA GLY A 303 9.38 7.74 -8.10
C GLY A 303 8.31 8.14 -9.11
N GLU A 304 7.56 9.20 -8.83
CA GLU A 304 6.55 9.77 -9.73
C GLU A 304 7.16 10.21 -11.06
N ARG A 305 8.22 10.99 -11.01
CA ARG A 305 8.92 11.48 -12.19
C ARG A 305 9.38 10.34 -13.10
N ARG A 306 9.98 9.30 -12.52
CA ARG A 306 10.42 8.12 -13.26
C ARG A 306 9.25 7.36 -13.88
N LEU A 307 8.17 7.18 -13.14
CA LEU A 307 6.98 6.53 -13.65
C LEU A 307 6.35 7.34 -14.80
N ARG A 308 6.26 8.67 -14.66
CA ARG A 308 5.74 9.54 -15.73
C ARG A 308 6.57 9.43 -17.02
N ILE A 309 7.89 9.47 -16.91
CA ILE A 309 8.78 9.29 -18.07
C ILE A 309 8.53 7.93 -18.74
N ALA A 310 8.34 6.87 -17.95
CA ALA A 310 8.11 5.53 -18.46
C ALA A 310 6.70 5.36 -19.10
N LEU A 311 5.67 5.99 -18.52
CA LEU A 311 4.29 5.93 -19.04
C LEU A 311 4.07 6.85 -20.25
N PHE A 312 4.76 8.00 -20.31
CA PHE A 312 4.59 9.03 -21.31
C PHE A 312 5.93 9.36 -21.99
N PRO A 313 6.53 8.39 -22.72
CA PRO A 313 7.80 8.62 -23.37
C PRO A 313 7.62 9.71 -24.42
N VAL A 314 8.36 10.82 -24.28
CA VAL A 314 8.45 11.85 -25.29
C VAL A 314 9.26 11.27 -26.44
N LEU A 315 8.64 11.11 -27.60
CA LEU A 315 9.36 10.76 -28.83
C LEU A 315 10.24 11.94 -29.17
N SER A 316 11.57 11.78 -29.13
CA SER A 316 12.49 12.75 -29.70
C SER A 316 12.26 12.82 -31.24
N GLU A 317 12.50 14.00 -31.86
CA GLU A 317 12.41 14.16 -33.32
C GLU A 317 13.28 13.14 -34.08
N SER A 318 14.23 12.50 -33.43
CA SER A 318 15.10 11.45 -33.98
C SER A 318 14.53 10.03 -33.82
N GLY A 319 13.30 9.84 -33.30
CA GLY A 319 12.67 8.53 -33.10
C GLY A 319 13.32 7.67 -32.00
N LYS A 320 14.26 8.19 -31.22
CA LYS A 320 14.87 7.48 -30.07
C LYS A 320 14.16 7.87 -28.77
N ILE A 321 13.77 6.88 -27.98
CA ILE A 321 13.22 7.07 -26.63
C ILE A 321 14.34 7.67 -25.77
N GLN A 322 14.18 8.90 -25.30
CA GLN A 322 15.02 9.45 -24.22
C GLN A 322 14.48 8.86 -22.90
N ILE A 323 15.29 7.98 -22.31
CA ILE A 323 15.06 7.39 -20.98
C ILE A 323 15.73 8.26 -19.90
#